data_8adac69142f0ca8faaff196dac121daf
#
_entry.id   8adac69142f0ca8faaff196dac121daf
#
_cell.length_a   1.000
_cell.length_b   1.000
_cell.length_c   1.000
_cell.angle_alpha   90.00
_cell.angle_beta   90.00
_cell.angle_gamma   90.00
#
_symmetry.space_group_name_H-M   'P 1'
#
loop_
_entity.id
_entity.type
_entity.pdbx_description
1 polymer ?
#
loop_
_entity_poly.entity_id
_entity_poly.type
_entity_poly.pdbx_seq_one_letter_code
_entity_poly.pdbx_strand_id
1 'polypeptide(L)'
;SSSARRFLAGILSDFHNLEGVPGFYVDRGYWNILGHSGLLVPCRDRNGYIQGLQIRLDDETKPDRKYRWLSSRGKAHGTRSYSYIHVTGNIHARTAYLTEGGLKGDVASFLDHDALFLCFAGVTAIAGLKDALQSMENLEEVVVALDMDKLVNWRVRNALGKILETVQSIPNLRVRLMNWNMTFKGVDDFYKARNEAASKGVNILDMTSNFITMRLES
;
A
#
# COMPACT_ATOMS: atom_id res chain seq x y z
N SER A 1 -22.71 -3.40 13.29
CA SER A 1 -24.00 -2.66 13.20
C SER A 1 -23.77 -1.14 13.29
N SER A 2 -24.76 -0.34 12.89
CA SER A 2 -24.68 1.13 13.00
C SER A 2 -24.63 1.57 14.47
N SER A 3 -25.36 0.90 15.36
CA SER A 3 -25.35 1.17 16.80
C SER A 3 -23.98 0.92 17.42
N ALA A 4 -23.30 -0.15 17.06
CA ALA A 4 -21.95 -0.44 17.57
C ALA A 4 -20.93 0.63 17.11
N ARG A 5 -21.00 1.11 15.86
CA ARG A 5 -20.14 2.20 15.38
C ARG A 5 -20.36 3.51 16.13
N ARG A 6 -21.64 3.86 16.39
CA ARG A 6 -22.00 5.03 17.17
C ARG A 6 -21.51 4.93 18.61
N PHE A 7 -21.68 3.77 19.24
CA PHE A 7 -21.19 3.51 20.59
C PHE A 7 -19.67 3.64 20.69
N LEU A 8 -18.93 3.01 19.77
CA LEU A 8 -17.47 3.12 19.71
C LEU A 8 -17.01 4.56 19.47
N ALA A 9 -17.64 5.29 18.54
CA ALA A 9 -17.30 6.69 18.28
C ALA A 9 -17.56 7.58 19.50
N GLY A 10 -18.62 7.31 20.27
CA GLY A 10 -18.89 7.99 21.54
C GLY A 10 -17.75 7.79 22.54
N ILE A 11 -17.35 6.54 22.80
CA ILE A 11 -16.23 6.24 23.69
C ILE A 11 -14.95 6.95 23.23
N LEU A 12 -14.62 6.89 21.93
CA LEU A 12 -13.41 7.51 21.42
C LEU A 12 -13.45 9.05 21.54
N SER A 13 -14.62 9.67 21.41
CA SER A 13 -14.76 11.12 21.55
C SER A 13 -14.55 11.65 22.97
N ASP A 14 -14.70 10.78 23.99
CA ASP A 14 -14.43 11.13 25.37
C ASP A 14 -12.92 11.29 25.66
N PHE A 15 -12.07 10.67 24.84
CA PHE A 15 -10.62 10.64 25.03
C PHE A 15 -9.84 11.35 23.91
N HIS A 16 -10.44 11.55 22.75
CA HIS A 16 -9.77 12.05 21.54
C HIS A 16 -10.59 13.07 20.81
N ASN A 17 -9.94 14.07 20.22
CA ASN A 17 -10.59 14.92 19.23
C ASN A 17 -10.74 14.14 17.91
N LEU A 18 -11.97 13.88 17.51
CA LEU A 18 -12.30 13.14 16.30
C LEU A 18 -12.54 14.06 15.08
N GLU A 19 -12.51 15.37 15.27
CA GLU A 19 -12.66 16.33 14.17
C GLU A 19 -11.47 16.23 13.21
N GLY A 20 -11.73 16.16 11.91
CA GLY A 20 -10.70 15.99 10.90
C GLY A 20 -10.16 14.56 10.75
N VAL A 21 -10.62 13.60 11.54
CA VAL A 21 -10.23 12.19 11.41
C VAL A 21 -11.10 11.52 10.33
N PRO A 22 -10.51 10.97 9.24
CA PRO A 22 -11.29 10.35 8.17
C PRO A 22 -12.18 9.21 8.68
N GLY A 23 -13.44 9.23 8.25
CA GLY A 23 -14.43 8.23 8.65
C GLY A 23 -15.28 8.63 9.85
N PHE A 24 -14.80 9.52 10.72
CA PHE A 24 -15.61 10.05 11.82
C PHE A 24 -16.44 11.25 11.37
N TYR A 25 -17.64 11.38 11.92
CA TYR A 25 -18.57 12.46 11.62
C TYR A 25 -19.64 12.60 12.71
N VAL A 26 -20.30 13.74 12.77
CA VAL A 26 -21.43 13.97 13.67
C VAL A 26 -22.75 13.71 12.94
N ASP A 27 -23.64 12.93 13.56
CA ASP A 27 -25.00 12.69 13.12
C ASP A 27 -25.97 12.93 14.29
N ARG A 28 -26.89 13.89 14.12
CA ARG A 28 -27.87 14.29 15.15
C ARG A 28 -27.23 14.59 16.51
N GLY A 29 -26.08 15.29 16.50
CA GLY A 29 -25.35 15.70 17.69
C GLY A 29 -24.47 14.62 18.32
N TYR A 30 -24.33 13.44 17.71
CA TYR A 30 -23.50 12.35 18.22
C TYR A 30 -22.41 11.94 17.22
N TRP A 31 -21.23 11.66 17.73
CA TRP A 31 -20.17 11.07 16.94
C TRP A 31 -20.55 9.69 16.39
N ASN A 32 -20.13 9.42 15.17
CA ASN A 32 -20.37 8.17 14.48
C ASN A 32 -19.17 7.84 13.59
N ILE A 33 -19.05 6.57 13.16
CA ILE A 33 -18.04 6.11 12.19
C ILE A 33 -18.77 5.66 10.93
N LEU A 34 -18.40 6.21 9.78
CA LEU A 34 -18.81 5.67 8.50
C LEU A 34 -18.15 4.29 8.29
N GLY A 35 -18.86 3.37 7.67
CA GLY A 35 -18.27 2.05 7.44
C GLY A 35 -19.13 1.18 6.54
N HIS A 36 -18.47 0.18 6.00
CA HIS A 36 -19.04 -0.93 5.23
C HIS A 36 -18.62 -2.23 5.88
N SER A 37 -19.28 -3.33 5.55
CA SER A 37 -18.83 -4.67 5.95
C SER A 37 -17.52 -4.99 5.25
N GLY A 38 -16.55 -5.48 6.00
CA GLY A 38 -15.21 -5.77 5.47
C GLY A 38 -14.11 -5.71 6.51
N LEU A 39 -12.89 -5.97 6.06
CA LEU A 39 -11.68 -5.89 6.85
C LEU A 39 -11.09 -4.47 6.79
N LEU A 40 -10.81 -3.89 7.96
CA LEU A 40 -10.06 -2.63 8.05
C LEU A 40 -8.57 -2.89 7.85
N VAL A 41 -7.98 -2.18 6.91
CA VAL A 41 -6.56 -2.26 6.57
C VAL A 41 -5.93 -0.91 6.90
N PRO A 42 -5.06 -0.82 7.91
CA PRO A 42 -4.39 0.42 8.25
C PRO A 42 -3.33 0.77 7.20
N CYS A 43 -3.29 2.04 6.83
CA CYS A 43 -2.23 2.61 6.02
C CYS A 43 -1.30 3.40 6.94
N ARG A 44 -0.06 2.95 7.11
CA ARG A 44 0.92 3.53 8.03
C ARG A 44 1.98 4.33 7.31
N ASP A 45 2.49 5.35 7.99
CA ASP A 45 3.70 6.06 7.56
C ASP A 45 4.99 5.35 8.00
N ARG A 46 6.16 5.95 7.72
CA ARG A 46 7.48 5.42 8.13
C ARG A 46 7.66 5.27 9.64
N ASN A 47 6.93 6.04 10.43
CA ASN A 47 7.00 6.03 11.90
C ASN A 47 5.99 5.04 12.51
N GLY A 48 5.20 4.34 11.67
CA GLY A 48 4.15 3.42 12.10
C GLY A 48 2.81 4.08 12.44
N TYR A 49 2.68 5.41 12.30
CA TYR A 49 1.41 6.10 12.54
C TYR A 49 0.39 5.79 11.44
N ILE A 50 -0.84 5.54 11.85
CA ILE A 50 -1.95 5.30 10.92
C ILE A 50 -2.38 6.63 10.28
N GLN A 51 -2.13 6.77 8.98
CA GLN A 51 -2.53 7.92 8.18
C GLN A 51 -3.99 7.83 7.73
N GLY A 52 -4.48 6.61 7.55
CA GLY A 52 -5.85 6.34 7.12
C GLY A 52 -6.15 4.86 7.13
N LEU A 53 -7.41 4.53 6.89
CA LEU A 53 -7.90 3.15 6.84
C LEU A 53 -8.53 2.85 5.49
N GLN A 54 -8.15 1.75 4.88
CA GLN A 54 -8.91 1.14 3.80
C GLN A 54 -9.85 0.08 4.34
N ILE A 55 -10.98 -0.10 3.70
CA ILE A 55 -11.91 -1.20 3.94
C ILE A 55 -11.81 -2.14 2.75
N ARG A 56 -11.31 -3.35 2.97
CA ARG A 56 -11.48 -4.44 2.02
C ARG A 56 -12.88 -4.98 2.19
N LEU A 57 -13.75 -4.71 1.22
CA LEU A 57 -15.16 -5.07 1.29
C LEU A 57 -15.37 -6.58 1.23
N ASP A 58 -16.36 -7.08 1.97
CA ASP A 58 -16.81 -8.48 1.91
C ASP A 58 -17.64 -8.76 0.65
N ASP A 59 -18.12 -7.71 -0.04
CA ASP A 59 -18.93 -7.82 -1.25
C ASP A 59 -18.05 -8.13 -2.47
N GLU A 60 -18.04 -9.39 -2.88
CA GLU A 60 -17.30 -9.89 -4.03
C GLU A 60 -17.98 -9.60 -5.38
N THR A 61 -19.23 -9.10 -5.37
CA THR A 61 -19.99 -8.82 -6.61
C THR A 61 -19.45 -7.65 -7.42
N LYS A 62 -18.56 -6.83 -6.81
CA LYS A 62 -17.96 -5.64 -7.41
C LYS A 62 -16.43 -5.68 -7.35
N PRO A 63 -15.78 -6.50 -8.16
CA PRO A 63 -14.32 -6.68 -8.11
C PRO A 63 -13.54 -5.37 -8.31
N ASP A 64 -14.06 -4.42 -9.10
CA ASP A 64 -13.45 -3.12 -9.33
C ASP A 64 -13.49 -2.18 -8.12
N ARG A 65 -14.23 -2.54 -7.07
CA ARG A 65 -14.42 -1.75 -5.85
C ARG A 65 -14.06 -2.52 -4.59
N LYS A 66 -13.16 -3.46 -4.70
CA LYS A 66 -12.72 -4.32 -3.60
C LYS A 66 -12.21 -3.55 -2.38
N TYR A 67 -11.58 -2.40 -2.59
CA TYR A 67 -11.09 -1.53 -1.52
C TYR A 67 -11.74 -0.16 -1.57
N ARG A 68 -12.04 0.39 -0.39
CA ARG A 68 -12.54 1.75 -0.21
C ARG A 68 -11.81 2.42 0.94
N TRP A 69 -11.51 3.69 0.79
CA TRP A 69 -11.04 4.48 1.92
C TRP A 69 -12.16 4.74 2.91
N LEU A 70 -11.85 4.63 4.20
CA LEU A 70 -12.71 5.11 5.28
C LEU A 70 -12.69 6.64 5.24
N SER A 71 -13.78 7.24 4.80
CA SER A 71 -13.88 8.68 4.54
C SER A 71 -15.27 9.17 4.90
N SER A 72 -15.34 10.28 5.59
CA SER A 72 -16.60 10.96 5.99
C SER A 72 -16.84 12.27 5.27
N ARG A 73 -16.23 12.44 4.08
CA ARG A 73 -16.40 13.62 3.23
C ARG A 73 -17.88 13.94 3.03
N GLY A 74 -18.25 15.21 3.23
CA GLY A 74 -19.62 15.71 3.06
C GLY A 74 -20.56 15.42 4.22
N LYS A 75 -20.05 14.88 5.34
CA LYS A 75 -20.77 14.76 6.61
C LYS A 75 -20.39 15.89 7.55
N ALA A 76 -21.27 16.23 8.51
CA ALA A 76 -20.99 17.23 9.54
C ALA A 76 -19.75 16.81 10.35
N HIS A 77 -18.79 17.71 10.54
CA HIS A 77 -17.47 17.47 11.16
C HIS A 77 -16.66 16.33 10.51
N GLY A 78 -17.07 15.90 9.31
CA GLY A 78 -16.41 14.84 8.58
C GLY A 78 -15.31 15.37 7.66
N THR A 79 -14.35 14.51 7.34
CA THR A 79 -13.27 14.84 6.41
C THR A 79 -13.04 13.74 5.38
N ARG A 80 -12.35 14.09 4.30
CA ARG A 80 -11.96 13.14 3.26
C ARG A 80 -10.73 12.35 3.70
N SER A 81 -10.62 11.12 3.23
CA SER A 81 -9.36 10.39 3.20
C SER A 81 -8.60 10.72 1.93
N TYR A 82 -7.27 10.65 1.99
CA TYR A 82 -6.38 10.76 0.84
C TYR A 82 -5.89 9.37 0.43
N SER A 83 -5.21 9.29 -0.72
CA SER A 83 -4.48 8.09 -1.10
C SER A 83 -3.09 8.16 -0.48
N TYR A 84 -2.89 7.47 0.63
CA TYR A 84 -1.62 7.43 1.34
C TYR A 84 -0.74 6.32 0.79
N ILE A 85 0.57 6.50 0.90
CA ILE A 85 1.55 5.43 0.70
C ILE A 85 1.68 4.67 2.02
N HIS A 86 1.41 3.37 1.99
CA HIS A 86 1.62 2.50 3.14
C HIS A 86 3.06 2.03 3.20
N VAL A 87 3.70 2.23 4.34
CA VAL A 87 5.08 1.84 4.60
C VAL A 87 5.09 0.65 5.55
N THR A 88 5.81 -0.41 5.19
CA THR A 88 5.94 -1.62 6.01
C THR A 88 7.30 -2.28 5.79
N GLY A 89 7.82 -2.97 6.81
CA GLY A 89 9.12 -3.63 6.79
C GLY A 89 10.24 -2.80 7.39
N ASN A 90 11.48 -3.05 6.95
CA ASN A 90 12.68 -2.44 7.50
C ASN A 90 12.90 -1.01 6.99
N ILE A 91 12.53 0.00 7.77
CA ILE A 91 12.68 1.42 7.40
C ILE A 91 14.14 1.88 7.24
N HIS A 92 15.11 1.08 7.67
CA HIS A 92 16.55 1.37 7.53
C HIS A 92 17.18 0.68 6.31
N ALA A 93 16.38 -0.07 5.53
CA ALA A 93 16.86 -0.74 4.33
C ALA A 93 17.35 0.27 3.28
N ARG A 94 18.37 -0.13 2.52
CA ARG A 94 18.93 0.66 1.40
C ARG A 94 18.11 0.48 0.11
N THR A 95 17.25 -0.52 0.07
CA THR A 95 16.37 -0.83 -1.07
C THR A 95 14.92 -0.84 -0.63
N ALA A 96 14.06 -0.10 -1.35
CA ALA A 96 12.62 -0.12 -1.15
C ALA A 96 11.91 -0.77 -2.34
N TYR A 97 10.94 -1.62 -2.06
CA TYR A 97 10.08 -2.26 -3.04
C TYR A 97 8.75 -1.49 -3.16
N LEU A 98 8.39 -1.09 -4.37
CA LEU A 98 7.11 -0.45 -4.66
C LEU A 98 6.11 -1.49 -5.15
N THR A 99 5.00 -1.67 -4.43
CA THR A 99 3.97 -2.64 -4.79
C THR A 99 2.56 -2.09 -4.69
N GLU A 100 1.60 -2.76 -5.31
CA GLU A 100 0.18 -2.42 -5.18
C GLU A 100 -0.47 -3.21 -4.04
N GLY A 101 -1.19 -2.48 -3.17
CA GLY A 101 -1.96 -3.03 -2.06
C GLY A 101 -1.18 -3.21 -0.75
N GLY A 102 -1.63 -2.52 0.31
CA GLY A 102 -0.98 -2.57 1.63
C GLY A 102 -0.84 -3.98 2.19
N LEU A 103 -1.89 -4.81 2.10
CA LEU A 103 -1.83 -6.20 2.58
C LEU A 103 -0.77 -7.05 1.88
N LYS A 104 -0.50 -6.82 0.59
CA LYS A 104 0.57 -7.54 -0.13
C LYS A 104 1.94 -7.16 0.42
N GLY A 105 2.15 -5.87 0.66
CA GLY A 105 3.39 -5.39 1.28
C GLY A 105 3.56 -5.92 2.70
N ASP A 106 2.50 -5.93 3.51
CA ASP A 106 2.54 -6.49 4.87
C ASP A 106 2.92 -7.98 4.86
N VAL A 107 2.33 -8.77 3.95
CA VAL A 107 2.68 -10.19 3.80
C VAL A 107 4.12 -10.36 3.32
N ALA A 108 4.52 -9.59 2.30
CA ALA A 108 5.87 -9.69 1.75
C ALA A 108 6.94 -9.26 2.77
N SER A 109 6.71 -8.20 3.54
CA SER A 109 7.62 -7.75 4.61
C SER A 109 7.71 -8.73 5.79
N PHE A 110 6.61 -9.45 6.09
CA PHE A 110 6.61 -10.53 7.08
C PHE A 110 7.44 -11.74 6.61
N LEU A 111 7.45 -11.99 5.31
CA LEU A 111 8.20 -13.10 4.70
C LEU A 111 9.67 -12.75 4.42
N ASP A 112 10.00 -11.46 4.37
CA ASP A 112 11.36 -10.93 4.17
C ASP A 112 11.56 -9.72 5.10
N HIS A 113 12.06 -10.00 6.30
CA HIS A 113 12.20 -8.99 7.35
C HIS A 113 13.24 -7.89 7.05
N ASP A 114 14.12 -8.12 6.11
CA ASP A 114 15.16 -7.15 5.69
C ASP A 114 14.62 -6.17 4.63
N ALA A 115 13.48 -6.48 4.01
CA ALA A 115 12.91 -5.69 2.94
C ALA A 115 12.03 -4.54 3.48
N LEU A 116 12.08 -3.40 2.77
CA LEU A 116 11.18 -2.25 2.94
C LEU A 116 10.18 -2.23 1.80
N PHE A 117 8.90 -2.09 2.10
CA PHE A 117 7.85 -1.95 1.11
C PHE A 117 7.12 -0.61 1.24
N LEU A 118 6.96 0.08 0.11
CA LEU A 118 6.07 1.23 -0.06
C LEU A 118 4.92 0.81 -0.96
N CYS A 119 3.70 0.84 -0.42
CA CYS A 119 2.54 0.23 -1.06
C CYS A 119 1.52 1.29 -1.48
N PHE A 120 1.04 1.20 -2.71
CA PHE A 120 -0.01 2.05 -3.23
C PHE A 120 -1.39 1.48 -2.88
N ALA A 121 -2.35 2.35 -2.64
CA ALA A 121 -3.76 1.95 -2.50
C ALA A 121 -4.38 1.40 -3.79
N GLY A 122 -3.73 1.67 -4.91
CA GLY A 122 -4.01 1.24 -6.27
C GLY A 122 -2.95 1.85 -7.17
N VAL A 123 -2.66 1.23 -8.28
CA VAL A 123 -1.52 1.57 -9.16
C VAL A 123 -1.47 3.02 -9.62
N THR A 124 -2.60 3.72 -9.69
CA THR A 124 -2.68 5.14 -10.04
C THR A 124 -2.59 6.09 -8.84
N ALA A 125 -2.60 5.55 -7.62
CA ALA A 125 -2.63 6.30 -6.36
C ALA A 125 -1.21 6.59 -5.84
N ILE A 126 -0.39 7.25 -6.66
CA ILE A 126 1.03 7.52 -6.39
C ILE A 126 1.28 8.90 -5.74
N ALA A 127 0.23 9.64 -5.43
CA ALA A 127 0.38 10.90 -4.71
C ALA A 127 1.10 10.65 -3.37
N GLY A 128 2.09 11.50 -3.05
CA GLY A 128 2.92 11.34 -1.86
C GLY A 128 4.07 10.34 -1.99
N LEU A 129 4.23 9.64 -3.13
CA LEU A 129 5.35 8.70 -3.33
C LEU A 129 6.70 9.39 -3.18
N LYS A 130 6.87 10.57 -3.79
CA LYS A 130 8.11 11.33 -3.72
C LYS A 130 8.49 11.66 -2.27
N ASP A 131 7.54 12.19 -1.51
CA ASP A 131 7.74 12.57 -0.12
C ASP A 131 8.04 11.34 0.74
N ALA A 132 7.33 10.23 0.50
CA ALA A 132 7.59 8.97 1.21
C ALA A 132 9.01 8.45 0.94
N LEU A 133 9.47 8.45 -0.32
CA LEU A 133 10.83 8.04 -0.67
C LEU A 133 11.89 8.96 -0.08
N GLN A 134 11.71 10.27 -0.17
CA GLN A 134 12.64 11.27 0.37
C GLN A 134 12.71 11.25 1.90
N SER A 135 11.68 10.73 2.56
CA SER A 135 11.69 10.55 4.01
C SER A 135 12.58 9.39 4.49
N MET A 136 13.02 8.50 3.60
CA MET A 136 13.87 7.34 3.92
C MET A 136 15.34 7.72 3.86
N GLU A 137 16.01 7.76 5.02
CA GLU A 137 17.35 8.32 5.17
C GLU A 137 18.46 7.51 4.48
N ASN A 138 18.29 6.19 4.39
CA ASN A 138 19.32 5.28 3.88
C ASN A 138 19.05 4.76 2.46
N LEU A 139 17.99 5.26 1.81
CA LEU A 139 17.51 4.69 0.56
C LEU A 139 18.44 5.04 -0.60
N GLU A 140 18.90 4.01 -1.31
CA GLU A 140 19.78 4.11 -2.49
C GLU A 140 19.13 3.55 -3.74
N GLU A 141 18.17 2.66 -3.55
CA GLU A 141 17.56 1.95 -4.64
C GLU A 141 16.05 1.75 -4.44
N VAL A 142 15.33 1.84 -5.54
CA VAL A 142 13.91 1.51 -5.61
C VAL A 142 13.72 0.37 -6.60
N VAL A 143 13.03 -0.67 -6.16
CA VAL A 143 12.63 -1.81 -6.99
C VAL A 143 11.12 -1.73 -7.22
N VAL A 144 10.72 -1.53 -8.47
CA VAL A 144 9.29 -1.51 -8.83
C VAL A 144 8.80 -2.95 -8.98
N ALA A 145 8.01 -3.40 -8.02
CA ALA A 145 7.47 -4.76 -7.88
C ALA A 145 5.93 -4.78 -8.02
N LEU A 146 5.42 -4.24 -9.13
CA LEU A 146 3.99 -4.24 -9.45
C LEU A 146 3.52 -5.63 -9.92
N ASP A 147 2.23 -5.90 -9.77
CA ASP A 147 1.59 -7.14 -10.22
C ASP A 147 2.00 -7.51 -11.65
N MET A 148 2.13 -8.80 -11.92
CA MET A 148 2.65 -9.29 -13.21
C MET A 148 1.71 -9.07 -14.40
N ASP A 149 0.48 -8.60 -14.18
CA ASP A 149 -0.41 -8.13 -15.24
C ASP A 149 -0.01 -6.76 -15.86
N LYS A 150 1.04 -6.12 -15.30
CA LYS A 150 1.62 -4.86 -15.80
C LYS A 150 2.00 -4.88 -17.28
N LEU A 151 2.33 -6.05 -17.81
CA LEU A 151 2.74 -6.20 -19.21
C LEU A 151 1.57 -6.06 -20.18
N VAL A 152 0.36 -6.39 -19.77
CA VAL A 152 -0.85 -6.40 -20.60
C VAL A 152 -1.84 -5.28 -20.27
N ASN A 153 -1.82 -4.77 -19.04
CA ASN A 153 -2.73 -3.73 -18.59
C ASN A 153 -2.16 -2.33 -18.87
N TRP A 154 -2.79 -1.60 -19.79
CA TRP A 154 -2.34 -0.25 -20.18
C TRP A 154 -2.33 0.77 -19.03
N ARG A 155 -3.27 0.64 -18.06
CA ARG A 155 -3.32 1.52 -16.87
C ARG A 155 -2.09 1.30 -15.99
N VAL A 156 -1.69 0.06 -15.83
CA VAL A 156 -0.49 -0.30 -15.07
C VAL A 156 0.76 0.20 -15.78
N ARG A 157 0.84 0.09 -17.11
CA ARG A 157 1.96 0.65 -17.89
C ARG A 157 2.09 2.17 -17.76
N ASN A 158 0.97 2.89 -17.85
CA ASN A 158 0.97 4.34 -17.67
C ASN A 158 1.37 4.75 -16.24
N ALA A 159 0.91 4.00 -15.23
CA ALA A 159 1.31 4.24 -13.85
C ALA A 159 2.79 3.94 -13.64
N LEU A 160 3.33 2.90 -14.26
CA LEU A 160 4.76 2.58 -14.24
C LEU A 160 5.58 3.75 -14.78
N GLY A 161 5.20 4.37 -15.90
CA GLY A 161 5.87 5.57 -16.43
C GLY A 161 5.95 6.68 -15.37
N LYS A 162 4.82 7.03 -14.77
CA LYS A 162 4.78 8.06 -13.70
C LYS A 162 5.58 7.70 -12.45
N ILE A 163 5.61 6.43 -12.06
CA ILE A 163 6.43 5.96 -10.94
C ILE A 163 7.91 6.17 -11.29
N LEU A 164 8.34 5.76 -12.49
CA LEU A 164 9.72 5.92 -12.95
C LEU A 164 10.12 7.39 -13.00
N GLU A 165 9.31 8.27 -13.59
CA GLU A 165 9.52 9.72 -13.60
C GLU A 165 9.68 10.27 -12.18
N THR A 166 8.81 9.84 -11.25
CA THR A 166 8.87 10.28 -9.84
C THR A 166 10.18 9.85 -9.18
N VAL A 167 10.57 8.58 -9.31
CA VAL A 167 11.80 8.06 -8.69
C VAL A 167 13.03 8.74 -9.29
N GLN A 168 13.09 8.92 -10.60
CA GLN A 168 14.20 9.57 -11.30
C GLN A 168 14.32 11.06 -10.98
N SER A 169 13.22 11.71 -10.53
CA SER A 169 13.29 13.09 -10.04
C SER A 169 14.02 13.24 -8.68
N ILE A 170 14.37 12.12 -8.04
CA ILE A 170 15.10 12.09 -6.76
C ILE A 170 16.59 11.83 -7.05
N PRO A 171 17.49 12.78 -6.73
CA PRO A 171 18.92 12.60 -6.99
C PRO A 171 19.50 11.36 -6.31
N ASN A 172 20.42 10.69 -6.98
CA ASN A 172 21.18 9.52 -6.50
C ASN A 172 20.35 8.26 -6.19
N LEU A 173 19.06 8.25 -6.52
CA LEU A 173 18.19 7.11 -6.31
C LEU A 173 18.15 6.24 -7.57
N ARG A 174 18.63 5.01 -7.46
CA ARG A 174 18.60 4.03 -8.56
C ARG A 174 17.20 3.41 -8.66
N VAL A 175 16.78 3.03 -9.86
CA VAL A 175 15.51 2.33 -10.08
C VAL A 175 15.72 1.06 -10.87
N ARG A 176 15.08 -0.03 -10.41
CA ARG A 176 15.01 -1.31 -11.12
C ARG A 176 13.57 -1.78 -11.21
N LEU A 177 13.26 -2.52 -12.25
CA LEU A 177 11.99 -3.22 -12.39
C LEU A 177 12.18 -4.70 -12.04
N MET A 178 11.36 -5.20 -11.13
CA MET A 178 11.34 -6.60 -10.76
C MET A 178 10.27 -7.34 -11.58
N ASN A 179 10.67 -8.47 -12.16
CA ASN A 179 9.78 -9.39 -12.84
C ASN A 179 9.98 -10.79 -12.26
N TRP A 180 8.89 -11.55 -12.17
CA TRP A 180 8.89 -12.94 -11.73
C TRP A 180 7.95 -13.77 -12.61
N ASN A 181 7.85 -15.07 -12.34
CA ASN A 181 6.95 -15.94 -13.09
C ASN A 181 5.49 -15.49 -12.93
N MET A 182 4.77 -15.34 -14.05
CA MET A 182 3.39 -14.86 -14.11
C MET A 182 2.37 -15.75 -13.38
N THR A 183 2.75 -16.97 -12.99
CA THR A 183 1.91 -17.84 -12.13
C THR A 183 1.69 -17.22 -10.76
N PHE A 184 2.60 -16.36 -10.30
CA PHE A 184 2.46 -15.59 -9.07
C PHE A 184 1.98 -14.18 -9.43
N LYS A 185 0.75 -13.84 -9.07
CA LYS A 185 0.16 -12.57 -9.46
C LYS A 185 0.87 -11.40 -8.78
N GLY A 186 0.95 -11.43 -7.47
CA GLY A 186 1.50 -10.38 -6.63
C GLY A 186 2.86 -10.72 -6.03
N VAL A 187 3.52 -9.72 -5.47
CA VAL A 187 4.78 -9.87 -4.76
C VAL A 187 4.66 -10.80 -3.55
N ASP A 188 3.53 -10.78 -2.87
CA ASP A 188 3.19 -11.65 -1.74
C ASP A 188 3.15 -13.12 -2.13
N ASP A 189 2.51 -13.46 -3.26
CA ASP A 189 2.47 -14.82 -3.80
C ASP A 189 3.89 -15.30 -4.17
N PHE A 190 4.69 -14.42 -4.77
CA PHE A 190 6.08 -14.73 -5.12
C PHE A 190 6.93 -15.02 -3.88
N TYR A 191 6.90 -14.15 -2.86
CA TYR A 191 7.68 -14.34 -1.63
C TYR A 191 7.24 -15.61 -0.87
N LYS A 192 5.94 -15.89 -0.82
CA LYS A 192 5.42 -17.11 -0.22
C LYS A 192 5.98 -18.35 -0.91
N ALA A 193 5.87 -18.41 -2.24
CA ALA A 193 6.38 -19.53 -3.02
C ALA A 193 7.91 -19.68 -2.87
N ARG A 194 8.67 -18.58 -2.85
CA ARG A 194 10.12 -18.58 -2.60
C ARG A 194 10.46 -19.22 -1.25
N ASN A 195 9.77 -18.83 -0.19
CA ASN A 195 10.05 -19.34 1.15
C ASN A 195 9.61 -20.82 1.29
N GLU A 196 8.52 -21.23 0.67
CA GLU A 196 8.10 -22.65 0.61
C GLU A 196 9.12 -23.50 -0.15
N ALA A 197 9.66 -23.01 -1.26
CA ALA A 197 10.70 -23.72 -2.03
C ALA A 197 12.00 -23.84 -1.21
N ALA A 198 12.43 -22.77 -0.54
CA ALA A 198 13.60 -22.76 0.33
C ALA A 198 13.47 -23.77 1.48
N SER A 199 12.29 -23.85 2.11
CA SER A 199 12.03 -24.80 3.20
C SER A 199 12.07 -26.28 2.76
N LYS A 200 11.82 -26.54 1.47
CA LYS A 200 11.86 -27.87 0.87
C LYS A 200 13.19 -28.21 0.23
N GLY A 201 14.22 -27.34 0.33
CA GLY A 201 15.51 -27.52 -0.32
C GLY A 201 15.45 -27.47 -1.85
N VAL A 202 14.38 -26.92 -2.44
CA VAL A 202 14.24 -26.77 -3.88
C VAL A 202 15.09 -25.61 -4.35
N ASN A 203 15.84 -25.80 -5.45
CA ASN A 203 16.66 -24.74 -6.03
C ASN A 203 15.77 -23.59 -6.53
N ILE A 204 15.96 -22.41 -5.92
CA ILE A 204 15.16 -21.21 -6.19
C ILE A 204 15.51 -20.58 -7.56
N LEU A 205 16.56 -21.02 -8.23
CA LEU A 205 17.02 -20.45 -9.50
C LEU A 205 15.93 -20.50 -10.60
N ASP A 206 15.03 -21.46 -10.57
CA ASP A 206 13.88 -21.52 -11.50
C ASP A 206 12.74 -20.55 -11.16
N MET A 207 12.80 -19.90 -9.98
CA MET A 207 11.83 -18.93 -9.49
C MET A 207 12.42 -17.50 -9.49
N THR A 208 13.55 -17.28 -10.17
CA THR A 208 14.30 -16.03 -10.10
C THR A 208 13.48 -14.84 -10.57
N SER A 209 13.45 -13.82 -9.73
CA SER A 209 13.09 -12.47 -10.14
C SER A 209 14.20 -11.93 -11.05
N ASN A 210 13.87 -11.64 -12.28
CA ASN A 210 14.78 -10.91 -13.17
C ASN A 210 14.67 -9.43 -12.87
N PHE A 211 15.80 -8.80 -12.55
CA PHE A 211 15.88 -7.36 -12.35
C PHE A 211 16.32 -6.71 -13.66
N ILE A 212 15.50 -5.80 -14.17
CA ILE A 212 15.84 -4.97 -15.32
C ILE A 212 16.25 -3.61 -14.79
N THR A 213 17.52 -3.24 -14.96
CA THR A 213 17.98 -1.88 -14.65
C THR A 213 17.43 -0.94 -15.74
N MET A 214 16.58 0.00 -15.34
CA MET A 214 16.03 1.00 -16.25
C MET A 214 17.01 2.19 -16.28
N ARG A 215 17.71 2.35 -17.40
CA ARG A 215 18.32 3.63 -17.77
C ARG A 215 17.38 4.27 -18.79
N LEU A 216 16.81 5.41 -18.49
CA LEU A 216 16.28 6.26 -19.54
C LEU A 216 17.49 6.97 -20.17
N GLU A 217 17.68 6.76 -21.46
CA GLU A 217 18.57 7.60 -22.23
C GLU A 217 17.99 9.02 -22.22
N SER A 218 18.83 9.96 -21.84
CA SER A 218 18.57 11.41 -21.79
C SER A 218 18.35 11.98 -23.17
#